data_719beb85498add66afc13dca1099f51f
#
_entry.id   719beb85498add66afc13dca1099f51f
#
_cell.length_a   1.000
_cell.length_b   1.000
_cell.length_c   1.000
_cell.angle_alpha   90.00
_cell.angle_beta   90.00
_cell.angle_gamma   90.00
#
_symmetry.space_group_name_H-M   'P 1'
#
loop_
_entity.id
_entity.type
_entity.pdbx_description
1 polymer ?
#
loop_
_entity_poly.entity_id
_entity_poly.type
_entity_poly.pdbx_seq_one_letter_code
_entity_poly.pdbx_strand_id
1 'polypeptide(L)'
;MHWDGEQAAWLDGDGTLVRATLAESADAAGEREAMVVIPGEQLLLTQVHLPPIRQARRRLQAAGFALEDQLAARVDSLHFALAARPEANGDTAAVVIDRLRLAELLADCRDAGLDVVQLIPDILALPVPAADAWQVLLESGRVITRTGARAGFAAERDLWPVMAGAAEPPARIVVQTGAEPARVEQLIDDAGFDPRPAIERIERSDDDALLTALLANIDTGQAINLRQGEFARASGMQTWWHPFKLTAGLAAAWLVLAIGARAVESWQLHQRIDALEAQSVAAFRDAFPNVQTINDLRVQAEQNIRSLRGTSGAGGGLFSLLQATAEVTGQAGDVSVQSMQYRDGALYLSLRGDNVQSLEALRAGFARQPGAALTVESADAAADGVQIRASVTHGAGA
;
A
#
# COMPACT_ATOMS: atom_id res chain seq x y z
N MET A 1 -14.47 -16.97 -27.92
CA MET A 1 -15.02 -16.46 -29.18
C MET A 1 -13.89 -16.37 -30.20
N HIS A 2 -14.08 -16.83 -31.41
CA HIS A 2 -13.18 -16.61 -32.54
C HIS A 2 -13.70 -15.45 -33.37
N TRP A 3 -12.82 -14.58 -33.88
CA TRP A 3 -13.18 -13.47 -34.75
C TRP A 3 -12.09 -13.28 -35.81
N ASP A 4 -12.50 -13.33 -37.06
CA ASP A 4 -11.62 -13.21 -38.23
C ASP A 4 -11.55 -11.78 -38.82
N GLY A 5 -12.35 -10.87 -38.31
CA GLY A 5 -12.51 -9.50 -38.80
C GLY A 5 -13.83 -9.24 -39.52
N GLU A 6 -14.59 -10.30 -39.86
CA GLU A 6 -15.88 -10.21 -40.54
C GLU A 6 -16.98 -10.90 -39.74
N GLN A 7 -16.73 -12.13 -39.25
CA GLN A 7 -17.69 -12.94 -38.52
C GLN A 7 -17.15 -13.34 -37.16
N ALA A 8 -18.02 -13.26 -36.15
CA ALA A 8 -17.77 -13.80 -34.84
C ALA A 8 -18.36 -15.18 -34.69
N ALA A 9 -17.62 -16.09 -34.05
CA ALA A 9 -18.10 -17.42 -33.71
C ALA A 9 -17.81 -17.70 -32.23
N TRP A 10 -18.78 -18.20 -31.48
CA TRP A 10 -18.63 -18.54 -30.08
C TRP A 10 -19.43 -19.77 -29.69
N LEU A 11 -19.10 -20.35 -28.56
CA LEU A 11 -19.91 -21.40 -27.97
C LEU A 11 -20.94 -20.79 -27.04
N ASP A 12 -22.20 -21.14 -27.19
CA ASP A 12 -23.26 -20.77 -26.28
C ASP A 12 -23.19 -21.58 -24.97
N GLY A 13 -24.17 -21.39 -24.07
CA GLY A 13 -24.24 -22.07 -22.80
C GLY A 13 -24.37 -23.60 -22.87
N ASP A 14 -24.84 -24.13 -24.00
CA ASP A 14 -25.03 -25.56 -24.29
C ASP A 14 -23.84 -26.15 -25.07
N GLY A 15 -22.84 -25.33 -25.39
CA GLY A 15 -21.66 -25.74 -26.16
C GLY A 15 -21.91 -25.79 -27.69
N THR A 16 -23.00 -25.22 -28.18
CA THR A 16 -23.31 -25.13 -29.59
C THR A 16 -22.58 -23.94 -30.19
N LEU A 17 -22.00 -24.11 -31.40
CA LEU A 17 -21.34 -23.04 -32.12
C LEU A 17 -22.39 -22.09 -32.75
N VAL A 18 -22.26 -20.81 -32.42
CA VAL A 18 -23.05 -19.75 -32.99
C VAL A 18 -22.13 -18.88 -33.84
N ARG A 19 -22.54 -18.59 -35.07
CA ARG A 19 -21.88 -17.63 -35.97
C ARG A 19 -22.80 -16.44 -36.24
N ALA A 20 -22.29 -15.26 -35.97
CA ALA A 20 -23.05 -14.04 -36.19
C ALA A 20 -22.11 -12.80 -36.27
N THR A 21 -22.69 -11.62 -36.22
CA THR A 21 -21.93 -10.38 -36.18
C THR A 21 -21.25 -10.18 -34.82
N LEU A 22 -20.26 -9.33 -34.77
CA LEU A 22 -19.57 -8.98 -33.54
C LEU A 22 -20.54 -8.33 -32.52
N ALA A 23 -21.50 -7.53 -32.98
CA ALA A 23 -22.53 -6.92 -32.13
C ALA A 23 -23.44 -7.96 -31.46
N GLU A 24 -23.90 -8.96 -32.23
CA GLU A 24 -24.70 -10.07 -31.66
C GLU A 24 -23.92 -10.91 -30.67
N SER A 25 -22.60 -11.07 -30.87
CA SER A 25 -21.74 -11.73 -29.91
C SER A 25 -21.58 -10.94 -28.61
N ALA A 26 -21.57 -9.61 -28.69
CA ALA A 26 -21.56 -8.74 -27.54
C ALA A 26 -22.85 -8.79 -26.73
N ASP A 27 -23.99 -8.80 -27.42
CA ASP A 27 -25.31 -8.99 -26.80
C ASP A 27 -25.39 -10.35 -26.06
N ALA A 28 -24.89 -11.41 -26.71
CA ALA A 28 -24.82 -12.75 -26.08
C ALA A 28 -23.86 -12.80 -24.88
N ALA A 29 -22.77 -12.06 -24.92
CA ALA A 29 -21.83 -11.96 -23.80
C ALA A 29 -22.41 -11.14 -22.64
N GLY A 30 -23.20 -10.08 -22.91
CA GLY A 30 -23.70 -9.16 -21.91
C GLY A 30 -22.56 -8.50 -21.11
N GLU A 31 -22.63 -8.52 -19.79
CA GLU A 31 -21.58 -7.97 -18.91
C GLU A 31 -20.39 -8.93 -18.68
N ARG A 32 -20.38 -10.09 -19.32
CA ARG A 32 -19.31 -11.08 -19.16
C ARG A 32 -18.04 -10.66 -19.86
N GLU A 33 -16.91 -10.94 -19.23
CA GLU A 33 -15.59 -10.77 -19.83
C GLU A 33 -15.40 -11.73 -21.00
N ALA A 34 -14.92 -11.20 -22.13
CA ALA A 34 -14.71 -11.96 -23.36
C ALA A 34 -13.24 -12.34 -23.55
N MET A 35 -13.00 -13.59 -23.93
CA MET A 35 -11.74 -14.04 -24.52
C MET A 35 -11.94 -14.14 -26.03
N VAL A 36 -11.09 -13.46 -26.79
CA VAL A 36 -11.14 -13.43 -28.23
C VAL A 36 -9.95 -14.19 -28.81
N VAL A 37 -10.23 -15.08 -29.75
CA VAL A 37 -9.23 -15.84 -30.51
C VAL A 37 -9.14 -15.22 -31.91
N ILE A 38 -7.94 -14.91 -32.35
CA ILE A 38 -7.69 -14.29 -33.67
C ILE A 38 -6.92 -15.23 -34.57
N PRO A 39 -7.09 -15.12 -35.90
CA PRO A 39 -6.39 -15.94 -36.87
C PRO A 39 -4.87 -15.79 -36.80
N GLY A 40 -4.18 -16.91 -36.78
CA GLY A 40 -2.72 -16.98 -36.70
C GLY A 40 -1.99 -16.45 -37.92
N GLU A 41 -2.65 -16.35 -39.06
CA GLU A 41 -2.10 -15.78 -40.29
C GLU A 41 -1.82 -14.28 -40.19
N GLN A 42 -2.47 -13.60 -39.24
CA GLN A 42 -2.32 -12.16 -39.01
C GLN A 42 -1.14 -11.82 -38.09
N LEU A 43 -0.41 -12.83 -37.61
CA LEU A 43 0.64 -12.65 -36.62
C LEU A 43 1.82 -13.60 -36.83
N LEU A 44 2.94 -13.28 -36.22
CA LEU A 44 4.09 -14.15 -36.15
C LEU A 44 4.25 -14.65 -34.69
N LEU A 45 4.27 -15.96 -34.51
CA LEU A 45 4.65 -16.60 -33.26
C LEU A 45 6.09 -17.08 -33.36
N THR A 46 6.99 -16.55 -32.54
CA THR A 46 8.42 -16.81 -32.60
C THR A 46 9.01 -16.92 -31.20
N GLN A 47 10.31 -17.22 -31.13
CA GLN A 47 11.06 -17.27 -29.87
C GLN A 47 12.20 -16.24 -29.90
N VAL A 48 12.48 -15.66 -28.77
CA VAL A 48 13.54 -14.65 -28.62
C VAL A 48 14.33 -14.86 -27.35
N HIS A 49 15.65 -14.80 -27.48
CA HIS A 49 16.53 -14.83 -26.30
C HIS A 49 16.58 -13.46 -25.64
N LEU A 50 16.14 -13.37 -24.40
CA LEU A 50 16.11 -12.11 -23.64
C LEU A 50 16.97 -12.21 -22.39
N PRO A 51 17.72 -11.16 -22.06
CA PRO A 51 18.39 -11.07 -20.76
C PRO A 51 17.34 -11.02 -19.64
N PRO A 52 17.69 -11.32 -18.38
CA PRO A 52 16.78 -11.35 -17.25
C PRO A 52 16.34 -9.93 -16.86
N ILE A 53 15.33 -9.40 -17.53
CA ILE A 53 14.74 -8.07 -17.30
C ILE A 53 13.47 -8.22 -16.49
N ARG A 54 13.38 -7.58 -15.30
CA ARG A 54 12.19 -7.64 -14.43
C ARG A 54 11.04 -6.74 -14.90
N GLN A 55 11.35 -5.61 -15.54
CA GLN A 55 10.34 -4.63 -15.95
C GLN A 55 9.69 -5.06 -17.28
N ALA A 56 8.38 -5.31 -17.28
CA ALA A 56 7.63 -5.76 -18.45
C ALA A 56 7.82 -4.84 -19.68
N ARG A 57 7.74 -3.53 -19.51
CA ARG A 57 7.94 -2.56 -20.60
C ARG A 57 9.32 -2.66 -21.24
N ARG A 58 10.38 -2.82 -20.43
CA ARG A 58 11.75 -3.00 -20.94
C ARG A 58 11.95 -4.34 -21.62
N ARG A 59 11.27 -5.39 -21.16
CA ARG A 59 11.28 -6.70 -21.83
C ARG A 59 10.68 -6.62 -23.24
N LEU A 60 9.53 -5.95 -23.38
CA LEU A 60 8.89 -5.74 -24.70
C LEU A 60 9.80 -4.95 -25.64
N GLN A 61 10.45 -3.88 -25.17
CA GLN A 61 11.40 -3.12 -25.98
C GLN A 61 12.61 -3.97 -26.38
N ALA A 62 13.19 -4.75 -25.46
CA ALA A 62 14.30 -5.64 -25.76
C ALA A 62 13.93 -6.72 -26.79
N ALA A 63 12.70 -7.25 -26.74
CA ALA A 63 12.20 -8.20 -27.71
C ALA A 63 12.11 -7.58 -29.13
N GLY A 64 11.61 -6.35 -29.23
CA GLY A 64 11.56 -5.63 -30.51
C GLY A 64 12.96 -5.48 -31.14
N PHE A 65 13.95 -5.06 -30.36
CA PHE A 65 15.33 -4.96 -30.87
C PHE A 65 15.96 -6.32 -31.22
N ALA A 66 15.72 -7.35 -30.42
CA ALA A 66 16.28 -8.67 -30.65
C ALA A 66 15.67 -9.38 -31.86
N LEU A 67 14.45 -9.00 -32.27
CA LEU A 67 13.77 -9.58 -33.43
C LEU A 67 13.87 -8.70 -34.68
N GLU A 68 14.45 -7.49 -34.62
CA GLU A 68 14.46 -6.51 -35.69
C GLU A 68 14.97 -7.09 -37.03
N ASP A 69 16.05 -7.85 -36.99
CA ASP A 69 16.65 -8.47 -38.19
C ASP A 69 15.81 -9.63 -38.77
N GLN A 70 14.83 -10.14 -38.04
CA GLN A 70 13.95 -11.25 -38.44
C GLN A 70 12.60 -10.78 -38.96
N LEU A 71 12.32 -9.49 -38.85
CA LEU A 71 11.02 -8.93 -39.20
C LEU A 71 11.06 -8.20 -40.51
N ALA A 72 10.05 -8.43 -41.36
CA ALA A 72 9.92 -7.75 -42.65
C ALA A 72 9.43 -6.30 -42.52
N ALA A 73 8.79 -5.96 -41.39
CA ALA A 73 8.25 -4.64 -41.13
C ALA A 73 9.08 -3.93 -40.03
N ARG A 74 8.97 -2.60 -39.97
CA ARG A 74 9.64 -1.79 -38.98
C ARG A 74 9.11 -2.09 -37.55
N VAL A 75 10.01 -2.23 -36.59
CA VAL A 75 9.65 -2.50 -35.18
C VAL A 75 8.61 -1.54 -34.63
N ASP A 76 8.68 -0.26 -35.00
CA ASP A 76 7.75 0.78 -34.55
C ASP A 76 6.30 0.57 -35.05
N SER A 77 6.11 -0.15 -36.17
CA SER A 77 4.79 -0.49 -36.68
C SER A 77 4.20 -1.76 -36.10
N LEU A 78 4.97 -2.46 -35.26
CA LEU A 78 4.59 -3.75 -34.73
C LEU A 78 4.29 -3.68 -33.23
N HIS A 79 3.40 -4.55 -32.81
CA HIS A 79 3.12 -4.82 -31.39
C HIS A 79 3.70 -6.18 -31.00
N PHE A 80 4.33 -6.22 -29.83
CA PHE A 80 4.95 -7.41 -29.26
C PHE A 80 4.20 -7.83 -28.00
N ALA A 81 3.92 -9.12 -27.89
CA ALA A 81 3.41 -9.74 -26.68
C ALA A 81 4.30 -10.94 -26.30
N LEU A 82 4.68 -11.05 -25.05
CA LEU A 82 5.62 -12.05 -24.57
C LEU A 82 4.95 -13.04 -23.63
N ALA A 83 5.41 -14.27 -23.67
CA ALA A 83 5.07 -15.25 -22.64
C ALA A 83 5.52 -14.76 -21.25
N ALA A 84 4.72 -15.10 -20.23
CA ALA A 84 5.00 -14.70 -18.86
C ALA A 84 6.31 -15.29 -18.32
N ARG A 85 6.64 -16.50 -18.77
CA ARG A 85 7.85 -17.24 -18.37
C ARG A 85 8.63 -17.69 -19.58
N PRO A 86 9.97 -17.75 -19.50
CA PRO A 86 10.78 -18.38 -20.54
C PRO A 86 10.46 -19.85 -20.70
N GLU A 87 10.78 -20.40 -21.86
CA GLU A 87 10.76 -21.83 -22.16
C GLU A 87 11.96 -22.55 -21.48
N ALA A 88 11.96 -23.88 -21.55
CA ALA A 88 13.02 -24.70 -20.92
C ALA A 88 14.43 -24.43 -21.49
N ASN A 89 14.53 -23.97 -22.74
CA ASN A 89 15.77 -23.57 -23.40
C ASN A 89 16.25 -22.15 -23.00
N GLY A 90 15.49 -21.43 -22.18
CA GLY A 90 15.77 -20.05 -21.77
C GLY A 90 15.24 -18.97 -22.70
N ASP A 91 14.68 -19.34 -23.86
CA ASP A 91 14.05 -18.40 -24.79
C ASP A 91 12.64 -18.02 -24.32
N THR A 92 12.20 -16.86 -24.74
CA THR A 92 10.85 -16.38 -24.43
C THR A 92 10.01 -16.40 -25.72
N ALA A 93 8.88 -17.07 -25.69
CA ALA A 93 7.96 -17.03 -26.81
C ALA A 93 7.35 -15.62 -26.95
N ALA A 94 7.29 -15.15 -28.18
CA ALA A 94 6.82 -13.83 -28.56
C ALA A 94 5.78 -13.94 -29.68
N VAL A 95 4.71 -13.15 -29.56
CA VAL A 95 3.76 -12.91 -30.64
C VAL A 95 4.00 -11.50 -31.17
N VAL A 96 4.10 -11.39 -32.48
CA VAL A 96 4.28 -10.12 -33.19
C VAL A 96 3.11 -9.93 -34.15
N ILE A 97 2.45 -8.79 -34.08
CA ILE A 97 1.31 -8.43 -34.90
C ILE A 97 1.44 -6.97 -35.36
N ASP A 98 0.86 -6.65 -36.50
CA ASP A 98 0.75 -5.24 -36.94
C ASP A 98 -0.03 -4.44 -35.88
N ARG A 99 0.55 -3.30 -35.51
CA ARG A 99 0.03 -2.46 -34.39
C ARG A 99 -1.32 -1.82 -34.77
N LEU A 100 -1.48 -1.39 -36.02
CA LEU A 100 -2.74 -0.80 -36.48
C LEU A 100 -3.82 -1.87 -36.52
N ARG A 101 -3.48 -3.06 -37.04
CA ARG A 101 -4.42 -4.18 -37.08
C ARG A 101 -4.93 -4.56 -35.70
N LEU A 102 -4.03 -4.65 -34.69
CA LEU A 102 -4.42 -4.91 -33.30
C LEU A 102 -5.30 -3.80 -32.72
N ALA A 103 -4.98 -2.55 -33.05
CA ALA A 103 -5.77 -1.40 -32.61
C ALA A 103 -7.19 -1.43 -33.20
N GLU A 104 -7.33 -1.75 -34.49
CA GLU A 104 -8.62 -1.93 -35.21
C GLU A 104 -9.43 -3.05 -34.53
N LEU A 105 -8.84 -4.24 -34.36
CA LEU A 105 -9.50 -5.38 -33.73
C LEU A 105 -10.07 -5.03 -32.34
N LEU A 106 -9.30 -4.31 -31.55
CA LEU A 106 -9.73 -3.90 -30.21
C LEU A 106 -10.74 -2.75 -30.24
N ALA A 107 -10.68 -1.88 -31.24
CA ALA A 107 -11.68 -0.83 -31.45
C ALA A 107 -13.02 -1.43 -31.83
N ASP A 108 -13.05 -2.33 -32.82
CA ASP A 108 -14.26 -3.01 -33.25
C ASP A 108 -14.94 -3.78 -32.11
N CYS A 109 -14.14 -4.50 -31.29
CA CYS A 109 -14.67 -5.18 -30.10
C CYS A 109 -15.27 -4.19 -29.09
N ARG A 110 -14.62 -3.04 -28.88
CA ARG A 110 -15.10 -2.01 -27.97
C ARG A 110 -16.38 -1.35 -28.47
N ASP A 111 -16.41 -1.03 -29.77
CA ASP A 111 -17.54 -0.38 -30.42
C ASP A 111 -18.77 -1.30 -30.49
N ALA A 112 -18.54 -2.61 -30.54
CA ALA A 112 -19.57 -3.62 -30.36
C ALA A 112 -20.02 -3.80 -28.89
N GLY A 113 -19.31 -3.24 -27.91
CA GLY A 113 -19.63 -3.38 -26.48
C GLY A 113 -19.00 -4.59 -25.79
N LEU A 114 -18.04 -5.28 -26.43
CA LEU A 114 -17.33 -6.41 -25.83
C LEU A 114 -16.23 -5.97 -24.87
N ASP A 115 -16.27 -6.46 -23.63
CA ASP A 115 -15.17 -6.32 -22.69
C ASP A 115 -14.14 -7.45 -22.89
N VAL A 116 -13.21 -7.23 -23.79
CA VAL A 116 -12.16 -8.20 -24.12
C VAL A 116 -11.10 -8.22 -23.02
N VAL A 117 -10.95 -9.31 -22.30
CA VAL A 117 -9.92 -9.51 -21.26
C VAL A 117 -8.67 -10.12 -21.83
N GLN A 118 -8.83 -11.08 -22.72
CA GLN A 118 -7.74 -11.80 -23.37
C GLN A 118 -7.94 -11.81 -24.89
N LEU A 119 -6.85 -11.59 -25.59
CA LEU A 119 -6.77 -11.73 -27.04
C LEU A 119 -5.62 -12.68 -27.35
N ILE A 120 -5.91 -13.86 -27.91
CA ILE A 120 -4.94 -14.94 -28.10
C ILE A 120 -4.91 -15.42 -29.55
N PRO A 121 -3.75 -15.89 -30.06
CA PRO A 121 -3.68 -16.56 -31.35
C PRO A 121 -4.41 -17.91 -31.32
N ASP A 122 -5.11 -18.25 -32.39
CA ASP A 122 -5.76 -19.57 -32.56
C ASP A 122 -4.78 -20.75 -32.56
N ILE A 123 -3.55 -20.52 -32.98
CA ILE A 123 -2.44 -21.49 -32.88
C ILE A 123 -2.30 -22.00 -31.44
N LEU A 124 -2.41 -21.10 -30.47
CA LEU A 124 -2.29 -21.45 -29.05
C LEU A 124 -3.59 -22.00 -28.43
N ALA A 125 -4.68 -21.97 -29.18
CA ALA A 125 -5.93 -22.63 -28.80
C ALA A 125 -5.93 -24.14 -29.12
N LEU A 126 -5.06 -24.60 -30.02
CA LEU A 126 -4.85 -26.03 -30.24
C LEU A 126 -4.28 -26.69 -28.96
N PRO A 127 -4.51 -28.01 -28.75
CA PRO A 127 -3.86 -28.74 -27.66
C PRO A 127 -2.34 -28.66 -27.73
N VAL A 128 -1.69 -28.65 -26.57
CA VAL A 128 -0.21 -28.71 -26.52
C VAL A 128 0.24 -30.05 -27.07
N PRO A 129 1.12 -30.07 -28.09
CA PRO A 129 1.60 -31.32 -28.65
C PRO A 129 2.50 -32.08 -27.67
N ALA A 130 2.54 -33.39 -27.78
CA ALA A 130 3.56 -34.21 -27.12
C ALA A 130 4.95 -33.88 -27.70
N ALA A 131 6.01 -34.33 -27.04
CA ALA A 131 7.35 -34.22 -27.58
C ALA A 131 7.44 -34.83 -29.00
N ASP A 132 8.14 -34.19 -29.90
CA ASP A 132 8.34 -34.59 -31.30
C ASP A 132 7.03 -34.79 -32.11
N ALA A 133 5.94 -34.15 -31.66
CA ALA A 133 4.66 -34.20 -32.38
C ALA A 133 4.18 -32.78 -32.72
N TRP A 134 3.37 -32.70 -33.78
CA TRP A 134 2.62 -31.48 -34.11
C TRP A 134 1.11 -31.73 -33.97
N GLN A 135 0.40 -30.68 -33.56
CA GLN A 135 -1.07 -30.64 -33.63
C GLN A 135 -1.46 -29.78 -34.80
N VAL A 136 -2.23 -30.35 -35.71
CA VAL A 136 -2.67 -29.67 -36.96
C VAL A 136 -4.19 -29.66 -36.99
N LEU A 137 -4.76 -28.53 -37.25
CA LEU A 137 -6.18 -28.36 -37.57
C LEU A 137 -6.31 -27.93 -39.04
N LEU A 138 -6.86 -28.81 -39.83
CA LEU A 138 -7.03 -28.61 -41.29
C LEU A 138 -8.47 -28.26 -41.60
N GLU A 139 -8.72 -26.98 -41.84
CA GLU A 139 -9.98 -26.44 -42.33
C GLU A 139 -10.02 -26.42 -43.87
N SER A 140 -11.16 -26.04 -44.43
CA SER A 140 -11.37 -26.00 -45.91
C SER A 140 -10.39 -25.06 -46.61
N GLY A 141 -10.05 -23.94 -46.03
CA GLY A 141 -9.21 -22.88 -46.64
C GLY A 141 -7.83 -22.70 -45.99
N ARG A 142 -7.64 -23.14 -44.75
CA ARG A 142 -6.46 -22.82 -43.96
C ARG A 142 -6.03 -24.00 -43.09
N VAL A 143 -4.78 -23.91 -42.60
CA VAL A 143 -4.19 -24.92 -41.71
C VAL A 143 -3.54 -24.22 -40.52
N ILE A 144 -3.95 -24.60 -39.33
CA ILE A 144 -3.36 -24.14 -38.10
C ILE A 144 -2.47 -25.24 -37.55
N THR A 145 -1.23 -24.91 -37.22
CA THR A 145 -0.24 -25.89 -36.73
C THR A 145 0.37 -25.41 -35.44
N ARG A 146 0.30 -26.22 -34.40
CA ARG A 146 1.01 -26.02 -33.16
C ARG A 146 2.15 -27.03 -33.06
N THR A 147 3.39 -26.55 -33.04
CA THR A 147 4.62 -27.35 -33.06
C THR A 147 5.22 -27.55 -31.66
N GLY A 148 4.81 -26.74 -30.69
CA GLY A 148 5.32 -26.80 -29.31
C GLY A 148 4.39 -26.14 -28.31
N ALA A 149 4.85 -26.00 -27.09
CA ALA A 149 4.06 -25.39 -26.01
C ALA A 149 3.60 -23.98 -26.37
N ARG A 150 4.49 -23.18 -26.96
CA ARG A 150 4.22 -21.82 -27.47
C ARG A 150 4.94 -21.59 -28.80
N ALA A 151 4.83 -22.54 -29.69
CA ALA A 151 5.39 -22.50 -31.03
C ALA A 151 4.37 -23.02 -32.02
N GLY A 152 4.36 -22.48 -33.23
CA GLY A 152 3.45 -22.88 -34.30
C GLY A 152 3.24 -21.78 -35.33
N PHE A 153 2.43 -22.07 -36.30
CA PHE A 153 2.10 -21.17 -37.40
C PHE A 153 0.72 -21.51 -38.00
N ALA A 154 0.12 -20.56 -38.65
CA ALA A 154 -1.07 -20.76 -39.46
C ALA A 154 -0.84 -20.22 -40.86
N ALA A 155 -1.39 -20.86 -41.84
CA ALA A 155 -1.26 -20.48 -43.26
C ALA A 155 -2.48 -20.90 -44.05
N GLU A 156 -2.67 -20.26 -45.21
CA GLU A 156 -3.53 -20.78 -46.26
C GLU A 156 -3.06 -22.18 -46.64
N ARG A 157 -4.00 -23.04 -46.97
CA ARG A 157 -3.71 -24.45 -47.23
C ARG A 157 -2.61 -24.64 -48.28
N ASP A 158 -2.61 -23.83 -49.34
CA ASP A 158 -1.65 -23.96 -50.44
C ASP A 158 -0.24 -23.49 -50.09
N LEU A 159 -0.11 -22.64 -49.08
CA LEU A 159 1.19 -22.15 -48.53
C LEU A 159 1.72 -23.03 -47.41
N TRP A 160 0.85 -23.79 -46.77
CA TRP A 160 1.22 -24.60 -45.61
C TRP A 160 2.39 -25.56 -45.85
N PRO A 161 2.44 -26.31 -47.03
CA PRO A 161 3.55 -27.24 -47.28
C PRO A 161 4.90 -26.57 -47.29
N VAL A 162 4.98 -25.33 -47.80
CA VAL A 162 6.22 -24.58 -47.88
C VAL A 162 6.69 -24.19 -46.47
N MET A 163 5.78 -23.72 -45.64
CA MET A 163 6.08 -23.35 -44.25
C MET A 163 6.43 -24.57 -43.42
N ALA A 164 5.69 -25.65 -43.56
CA ALA A 164 5.90 -26.89 -42.82
C ALA A 164 7.23 -27.55 -43.21
N GLY A 165 7.57 -27.58 -44.52
CA GLY A 165 8.84 -28.12 -44.98
C GLY A 165 10.08 -27.32 -44.59
N ALA A 166 9.91 -26.04 -44.25
CA ALA A 166 11.00 -25.20 -43.71
C ALA A 166 11.25 -25.43 -42.22
N ALA A 167 10.35 -26.08 -41.49
CA ALA A 167 10.50 -26.38 -40.07
C ALA A 167 11.14 -27.76 -39.85
N GLU A 168 11.62 -28.01 -38.64
CA GLU A 168 12.15 -29.32 -38.26
C GLU A 168 11.02 -30.37 -38.29
N PRO A 169 11.19 -31.48 -39.04
CA PRO A 169 10.14 -32.46 -39.21
C PRO A 169 9.81 -33.18 -37.88
N PRO A 170 8.52 -33.28 -37.50
CA PRO A 170 8.14 -34.00 -36.28
C PRO A 170 8.13 -35.52 -36.53
N ALA A 171 8.25 -36.31 -35.48
CA ALA A 171 8.06 -37.77 -35.59
C ALA A 171 6.60 -38.13 -35.86
N ARG A 172 5.64 -37.32 -35.43
CA ARG A 172 4.20 -37.53 -35.57
C ARG A 172 3.43 -36.23 -35.78
N ILE A 173 2.41 -36.31 -36.62
CA ILE A 173 1.42 -35.22 -36.83
C ILE A 173 0.02 -35.77 -36.47
N VAL A 174 -0.64 -35.06 -35.52
CA VAL A 174 -2.01 -35.30 -35.14
C VAL A 174 -2.88 -34.29 -35.90
N VAL A 175 -3.65 -34.74 -36.90
CA VAL A 175 -4.46 -33.89 -37.75
C VAL A 175 -5.92 -33.99 -37.37
N GLN A 176 -6.53 -32.90 -36.95
CA GLN A 176 -7.97 -32.77 -36.81
C GLN A 176 -8.54 -32.19 -38.12
N THR A 177 -9.45 -32.90 -38.75
CA THR A 177 -9.97 -32.54 -40.05
C THR A 177 -11.30 -33.20 -40.41
N GLY A 178 -12.10 -32.52 -41.22
CA GLY A 178 -13.22 -33.11 -41.95
C GLY A 178 -12.86 -33.54 -43.38
N ALA A 179 -11.60 -33.34 -43.82
CA ALA A 179 -11.16 -33.65 -45.18
C ALA A 179 -10.95 -35.18 -45.37
N GLU A 180 -11.08 -35.60 -46.64
CA GLU A 180 -10.78 -36.98 -47.02
C GLU A 180 -9.31 -37.36 -46.74
N PRO A 181 -9.04 -38.65 -46.43
CA PRO A 181 -7.69 -39.13 -46.13
C PRO A 181 -6.65 -38.78 -47.20
N ALA A 182 -7.00 -38.98 -48.48
CA ALA A 182 -6.09 -38.68 -49.58
C ALA A 182 -5.63 -37.23 -49.66
N ARG A 183 -6.48 -36.31 -49.22
CA ARG A 183 -6.16 -34.88 -49.18
C ARG A 183 -5.17 -34.52 -48.05
N VAL A 184 -5.29 -35.19 -46.91
CA VAL A 184 -4.35 -35.08 -45.82
C VAL A 184 -2.99 -35.62 -46.20
N GLU A 185 -2.96 -36.83 -46.79
CA GLU A 185 -1.73 -37.47 -47.27
C GLU A 185 -1.01 -36.60 -48.30
N GLN A 186 -1.75 -36.06 -49.27
CA GLN A 186 -1.19 -35.17 -50.26
C GLN A 186 -0.57 -33.92 -49.63
N LEU A 187 -1.26 -33.27 -48.68
CA LEU A 187 -0.75 -32.08 -47.98
C LEU A 187 0.58 -32.35 -47.26
N ILE A 188 0.71 -33.54 -46.62
CA ILE A 188 1.92 -33.95 -45.94
C ILE A 188 3.04 -34.30 -46.93
N ASP A 189 2.70 -34.94 -48.06
CA ASP A 189 3.65 -35.27 -49.14
C ASP A 189 4.20 -34.01 -49.78
N ASP A 190 3.35 -33.02 -50.04
CA ASP A 190 3.73 -31.74 -50.66
C ASP A 190 4.70 -30.94 -49.70
N ALA A 191 4.66 -31.18 -48.38
CA ALA A 191 5.58 -30.58 -47.45
C ALA A 191 7.00 -31.19 -47.51
N GLY A 192 7.16 -32.37 -48.06
CA GLY A 192 8.45 -32.98 -48.35
C GLY A 192 9.24 -33.39 -47.08
N PHE A 193 8.58 -33.78 -46.03
CA PHE A 193 9.26 -34.21 -44.79
C PHE A 193 10.16 -35.40 -44.98
N ASP A 194 11.40 -35.32 -44.46
CA ASP A 194 12.34 -36.43 -44.43
C ASP A 194 13.02 -36.49 -43.04
N PRO A 195 12.73 -37.51 -42.19
CA PRO A 195 11.81 -38.61 -42.43
C PRO A 195 10.34 -38.20 -42.44
N ARG A 196 9.49 -38.97 -43.17
CA ARG A 196 8.05 -38.76 -43.19
C ARG A 196 7.46 -39.01 -41.80
N PRO A 197 6.66 -38.07 -41.26
CA PRO A 197 6.04 -38.26 -39.94
C PRO A 197 4.92 -39.30 -39.96
N ALA A 198 4.67 -39.92 -38.81
CA ALA A 198 3.48 -40.75 -38.61
C ALA A 198 2.24 -39.85 -38.52
N ILE A 199 1.18 -40.18 -39.25
CA ILE A 199 -0.06 -39.39 -39.29
C ILE A 199 -1.13 -40.06 -38.41
N GLU A 200 -1.62 -39.33 -37.45
CA GLU A 200 -2.78 -39.68 -36.63
C GLU A 200 -3.91 -38.74 -36.96
N ARG A 201 -5.06 -39.26 -37.41
CA ARG A 201 -6.20 -38.44 -37.80
C ARG A 201 -7.31 -38.51 -36.79
N ILE A 202 -7.85 -37.32 -36.46
CA ILE A 202 -9.06 -37.17 -35.64
C ILE A 202 -10.12 -36.59 -36.57
N GLU A 203 -11.08 -37.43 -36.96
CA GLU A 203 -12.14 -37.01 -37.87
C GLU A 203 -13.15 -36.10 -37.19
N ARG A 204 -13.52 -35.04 -37.91
CA ARG A 204 -14.58 -34.08 -37.57
C ARG A 204 -15.56 -34.00 -38.72
N SER A 205 -16.80 -33.64 -38.40
CA SER A 205 -17.84 -33.59 -39.47
C SER A 205 -17.60 -32.49 -40.49
N ASP A 206 -17.15 -31.34 -40.02
CA ASP A 206 -17.03 -30.10 -40.81
C ASP A 206 -16.16 -29.07 -40.08
N ASP A 207 -15.97 -27.90 -40.70
CA ASP A 207 -15.22 -26.79 -40.16
C ASP A 207 -15.86 -26.22 -38.85
N ASP A 208 -17.17 -26.32 -38.66
CA ASP A 208 -17.86 -25.91 -37.45
C ASP A 208 -17.53 -26.84 -36.27
N ALA A 209 -17.43 -28.13 -36.52
CA ALA A 209 -16.98 -29.09 -35.52
C ALA A 209 -15.49 -28.89 -35.14
N LEU A 210 -14.65 -28.48 -36.12
CA LEU A 210 -13.27 -28.13 -35.89
C LEU A 210 -13.17 -26.88 -35.01
N LEU A 211 -13.88 -25.83 -35.32
CA LEU A 211 -13.90 -24.57 -34.54
C LEU A 211 -14.49 -24.77 -33.15
N THR A 212 -15.54 -25.61 -33.05
CA THR A 212 -16.09 -26.00 -31.74
C THR A 212 -15.02 -26.68 -30.89
N ALA A 213 -14.29 -27.63 -31.44
CA ALA A 213 -13.21 -28.34 -30.71
C ALA A 213 -12.07 -27.38 -30.32
N LEU A 214 -11.73 -26.43 -31.16
CA LEU A 214 -10.74 -25.41 -30.89
C LEU A 214 -11.15 -24.53 -29.70
N LEU A 215 -12.36 -23.99 -29.74
CA LEU A 215 -12.87 -23.07 -28.71
C LEU A 215 -13.15 -23.74 -27.37
N ALA A 216 -13.51 -25.04 -27.38
CA ALA A 216 -13.81 -25.79 -26.16
C ALA A 216 -12.57 -26.13 -25.31
N ASN A 217 -11.38 -26.17 -25.94
CA ASN A 217 -10.16 -26.70 -25.31
C ASN A 217 -9.04 -25.67 -25.10
N ILE A 218 -9.38 -24.39 -25.00
CA ILE A 218 -8.39 -23.33 -24.84
C ILE A 218 -7.71 -23.41 -23.46
N ASP A 219 -6.41 -23.69 -23.46
CA ASP A 219 -5.57 -23.60 -22.24
C ASP A 219 -5.04 -22.18 -22.05
N THR A 220 -5.73 -21.41 -21.21
CA THR A 220 -5.34 -20.04 -20.90
C THR A 220 -4.00 -19.92 -20.18
N GLY A 221 -3.53 -20.98 -19.53
CA GLY A 221 -2.24 -21.00 -18.82
C GLY A 221 -1.03 -21.02 -19.78
N GLN A 222 -1.21 -21.52 -20.98
CA GLN A 222 -0.18 -21.56 -22.02
C GLN A 222 -0.32 -20.44 -23.04
N ALA A 223 -1.46 -19.78 -23.09
CA ALA A 223 -1.74 -18.72 -24.04
C ALA A 223 -0.89 -17.46 -23.79
N ILE A 224 -0.52 -16.79 -24.87
CA ILE A 224 0.09 -15.47 -24.83
C ILE A 224 -1.02 -14.46 -25.13
N ASN A 225 -1.33 -13.64 -24.14
CA ASN A 225 -2.30 -12.57 -24.31
C ASN A 225 -1.65 -11.39 -25.04
N LEU A 226 -2.22 -10.98 -26.18
CA LEU A 226 -1.74 -9.82 -26.95
C LEU A 226 -2.01 -8.50 -26.27
N ARG A 227 -2.90 -8.45 -25.28
CA ARG A 227 -3.18 -7.24 -24.52
C ARG A 227 -2.07 -6.93 -23.51
N GLN A 228 -0.91 -6.56 -24.02
CA GLN A 228 0.27 -6.14 -23.26
C GLN A 228 0.70 -4.72 -23.64
N GLY A 229 1.62 -4.14 -22.90
CA GLY A 229 2.19 -2.83 -23.20
C GLY A 229 1.13 -1.73 -23.26
N GLU A 230 1.02 -1.08 -24.41
CA GLU A 230 0.04 0.00 -24.66
C GLU A 230 -1.40 -0.51 -24.78
N PHE A 231 -1.58 -1.76 -25.23
CA PHE A 231 -2.89 -2.42 -25.32
C PHE A 231 -3.27 -3.19 -24.05
N ALA A 232 -2.44 -3.12 -23.01
CA ALA A 232 -2.80 -3.71 -21.73
C ALA A 232 -4.15 -3.13 -21.27
N ARG A 233 -5.04 -4.01 -20.81
CA ARG A 233 -6.24 -3.53 -20.14
C ARG A 233 -5.77 -2.62 -19.00
N ALA A 234 -6.25 -1.38 -18.99
CA ALA A 234 -6.06 -0.55 -17.83
C ALA A 234 -6.56 -1.40 -16.65
N SER A 235 -5.64 -1.88 -15.82
CA SER A 235 -6.00 -2.57 -14.60
C SER A 235 -6.74 -1.53 -13.78
N GLY A 236 -8.05 -1.52 -13.98
CA GLY A 236 -8.90 -0.60 -13.28
C GLY A 236 -8.64 -0.85 -11.82
N MET A 237 -8.09 0.12 -11.15
CA MET A 237 -8.10 0.22 -9.68
C MET A 237 -9.49 -0.15 -9.16
N GLN A 238 -10.48 -0.06 -10.03
CA GLN A 238 -11.89 -0.38 -9.86
C GLN A 238 -12.14 -1.88 -9.60
N THR A 239 -11.42 -2.79 -10.25
CA THR A 239 -11.56 -4.24 -10.03
C THR A 239 -10.91 -4.67 -8.72
N TRP A 240 -9.82 -4.00 -8.32
CA TRP A 240 -9.15 -4.26 -7.05
C TRP A 240 -9.93 -3.72 -5.84
N TRP A 241 -10.78 -2.69 -6.07
CA TRP A 241 -11.62 -2.09 -5.03
C TRP A 241 -12.91 -2.86 -4.77
N HIS A 242 -13.36 -3.74 -5.70
CA HIS A 242 -14.60 -4.50 -5.52
C HIS A 242 -14.65 -5.33 -4.24
N PRO A 243 -13.64 -6.13 -3.88
CA PRO A 243 -13.64 -6.86 -2.60
C PRO A 243 -13.52 -5.94 -1.37
N PHE A 244 -12.98 -4.71 -1.56
CA PHE A 244 -12.77 -3.78 -0.45
C PHE A 244 -13.94 -2.80 -0.21
N LYS A 245 -14.96 -2.77 -1.07
CA LYS A 245 -16.13 -1.88 -0.89
C LYS A 245 -16.86 -2.15 0.41
N LEU A 246 -17.04 -3.41 0.79
CA LEU A 246 -17.68 -3.80 2.06
C LEU A 246 -16.81 -3.43 3.26
N THR A 247 -15.51 -3.68 3.21
CA THR A 247 -14.59 -3.34 4.31
C THR A 247 -14.39 -1.83 4.43
N ALA A 248 -14.33 -1.10 3.32
CA ALA A 248 -14.29 0.36 3.32
C ALA A 248 -15.57 0.97 3.86
N GLY A 249 -16.73 0.41 3.51
CA GLY A 249 -18.03 0.81 4.06
C GLY A 249 -18.13 0.57 5.57
N LEU A 250 -17.67 -0.57 6.06
CA LEU A 250 -17.61 -0.88 7.48
C LEU A 250 -16.61 0.03 8.22
N ALA A 251 -15.46 0.31 7.65
CA ALA A 251 -14.47 1.24 8.22
C ALA A 251 -15.01 2.67 8.29
N ALA A 252 -15.71 3.13 7.26
CA ALA A 252 -16.36 4.45 7.26
C ALA A 252 -17.48 4.52 8.30
N ALA A 253 -18.32 3.49 8.40
CA ALA A 253 -19.37 3.41 9.42
C ALA A 253 -18.78 3.41 10.84
N TRP A 254 -17.70 2.65 11.07
CA TRP A 254 -16.99 2.63 12.35
C TRP A 254 -16.39 3.99 12.69
N LEU A 255 -15.78 4.68 11.71
CA LEU A 255 -15.22 6.03 11.88
C LEU A 255 -16.30 7.05 12.28
N VAL A 256 -17.47 7.02 11.61
CA VAL A 256 -18.59 7.90 11.95
C VAL A 256 -19.10 7.61 13.36
N LEU A 257 -19.18 6.34 13.75
CA LEU A 257 -19.61 5.91 15.08
C LEU A 257 -18.58 6.33 16.16
N ALA A 258 -17.29 6.22 15.87
CA ALA A 258 -16.22 6.66 16.75
C ALA A 258 -16.21 8.19 16.96
N ILE A 259 -16.39 8.95 15.87
CA ILE A 259 -16.50 10.41 15.93
C ILE A 259 -17.77 10.82 16.70
N GLY A 260 -18.89 10.17 16.44
CA GLY A 260 -20.15 10.39 17.16
C GLY A 260 -20.02 10.11 18.66
N ALA A 261 -19.40 8.99 19.02
CA ALA A 261 -19.14 8.65 20.42
C ALA A 261 -18.27 9.70 21.13
N ARG A 262 -17.22 10.19 20.47
CA ARG A 262 -16.35 11.27 20.99
C ARG A 262 -17.09 12.59 21.14
N ALA A 263 -17.97 12.92 20.19
CA ALA A 263 -18.80 14.12 20.27
C ALA A 263 -19.78 14.07 21.46
N VAL A 264 -20.40 12.91 21.69
CA VAL A 264 -21.30 12.71 22.84
C VAL A 264 -20.52 12.76 24.16
N GLU A 265 -19.37 12.12 24.23
CA GLU A 265 -18.49 12.18 25.43
C GLU A 265 -18.07 13.62 25.72
N SER A 266 -17.63 14.39 24.71
CA SER A 266 -17.27 15.79 24.85
C SER A 266 -18.45 16.65 25.32
N TRP A 267 -19.64 16.41 24.78
CA TRP A 267 -20.85 17.11 25.19
C TRP A 267 -21.23 16.80 26.65
N GLN A 268 -21.15 15.54 27.07
CA GLN A 268 -21.38 15.14 28.46
C GLN A 268 -20.35 15.75 29.44
N LEU A 269 -19.08 15.82 29.01
CA LEU A 269 -18.03 16.46 29.81
C LEU A 269 -18.32 17.96 29.99
N HIS A 270 -18.72 18.67 28.94
CA HIS A 270 -19.07 20.08 29.01
C HIS A 270 -20.25 20.29 29.99
N GLN A 271 -21.30 19.51 29.89
CA GLN A 271 -22.43 19.59 30.85
C GLN A 271 -22.02 19.36 32.30
N ARG A 272 -21.06 18.42 32.53
CA ARG A 272 -20.52 18.20 33.87
C ARG A 272 -19.67 19.37 34.37
N ILE A 273 -18.89 19.98 33.48
CA ILE A 273 -18.10 21.19 33.80
C ILE A 273 -19.04 22.32 34.19
N ASP A 274 -20.05 22.61 33.39
CA ASP A 274 -21.04 23.66 33.64
C ASP A 274 -21.77 23.45 34.99
N ALA A 275 -22.15 22.20 35.26
CA ALA A 275 -22.80 21.84 36.53
C ALA A 275 -21.88 22.01 37.75
N LEU A 276 -20.60 21.64 37.62
CA LEU A 276 -19.60 21.82 38.67
C LEU A 276 -19.28 23.29 38.90
N GLU A 277 -19.19 24.09 37.82
CA GLU A 277 -19.02 25.53 37.93
C GLU A 277 -20.21 26.20 38.63
N ALA A 278 -21.42 25.81 38.28
CA ALA A 278 -22.61 26.30 38.94
C ALA A 278 -22.64 25.95 40.45
N GLN A 279 -22.24 24.72 40.80
CA GLN A 279 -22.12 24.30 42.21
C GLN A 279 -21.03 25.06 42.95
N SER A 280 -19.88 25.28 42.32
CA SER A 280 -18.77 26.02 42.93
C SER A 280 -19.12 27.51 43.14
N VAL A 281 -19.81 28.11 42.17
CA VAL A 281 -20.34 29.48 42.31
C VAL A 281 -21.37 29.58 43.44
N ALA A 282 -22.27 28.59 43.55
CA ALA A 282 -23.25 28.55 44.62
C ALA A 282 -22.61 28.42 46.01
N ALA A 283 -21.64 27.50 46.14
CA ALA A 283 -20.88 27.32 47.38
C ALA A 283 -20.06 28.56 47.78
N PHE A 284 -19.48 29.24 46.77
CA PHE A 284 -18.76 30.50 46.99
C PHE A 284 -19.64 31.62 47.48
N ARG A 285 -20.84 31.80 46.88
CA ARG A 285 -21.84 32.77 47.32
C ARG A 285 -22.33 32.52 48.75
N ASP A 286 -22.53 31.26 49.10
CA ASP A 286 -22.92 30.85 50.45
C ASP A 286 -21.85 31.21 51.51
N ALA A 287 -20.58 31.00 51.16
CA ALA A 287 -19.45 31.30 52.03
C ALA A 287 -19.07 32.79 52.09
N PHE A 288 -19.34 33.54 51.02
CA PHE A 288 -18.97 34.98 50.94
C PHE A 288 -20.13 35.87 50.39
N PRO A 289 -21.15 36.15 51.18
CA PRO A 289 -22.38 36.80 50.75
C PRO A 289 -22.20 38.28 50.30
N ASN A 290 -21.05 38.88 50.63
CA ASN A 290 -20.75 40.29 50.31
C ASN A 290 -20.03 40.50 48.94
N VAL A 291 -19.75 39.46 48.17
CA VAL A 291 -19.09 39.58 46.85
C VAL A 291 -20.13 39.60 45.73
N GLN A 292 -20.28 40.81 45.10
CA GLN A 292 -21.33 41.02 44.08
C GLN A 292 -20.89 40.62 42.69
N THR A 293 -19.59 40.50 42.36
CA THR A 293 -19.09 40.19 41.02
C THR A 293 -18.03 39.11 41.07
N ILE A 294 -18.27 38.00 40.41
CA ILE A 294 -17.35 36.85 40.35
C ILE A 294 -16.73 36.82 38.94
N ASN A 295 -15.47 37.27 38.79
CA ASN A 295 -14.74 37.27 37.52
C ASN A 295 -13.80 36.03 37.40
N ASP A 296 -13.21 35.61 38.51
CA ASP A 296 -12.40 34.37 38.60
C ASP A 296 -12.51 33.83 40.01
N LEU A 297 -13.24 32.71 40.12
CA LEU A 297 -13.59 32.06 41.38
C LEU A 297 -12.36 31.63 42.16
N ARG A 298 -11.33 31.13 41.48
CA ARG A 298 -10.11 30.62 42.09
C ARG A 298 -9.24 31.74 42.70
N VAL A 299 -9.05 32.79 41.91
CA VAL A 299 -8.24 33.96 42.33
C VAL A 299 -8.93 34.72 43.46
N GLN A 300 -10.26 34.87 43.40
CA GLN A 300 -11.01 35.57 44.45
C GLN A 300 -11.10 34.72 45.74
N ALA A 301 -11.24 33.39 45.65
CA ALA A 301 -11.20 32.50 46.79
C ALA A 301 -9.84 32.55 47.48
N GLU A 302 -8.74 32.48 46.72
CA GLU A 302 -7.39 32.60 47.28
C GLU A 302 -7.12 33.95 47.94
N GLN A 303 -7.62 35.04 47.36
CA GLN A 303 -7.48 36.36 47.95
C GLN A 303 -8.27 36.50 49.26
N ASN A 304 -9.51 36.02 49.27
CA ASN A 304 -10.32 36.06 50.49
C ASN A 304 -9.78 35.15 51.59
N ILE A 305 -9.25 33.96 51.27
CA ILE A 305 -8.59 33.10 52.22
C ILE A 305 -7.30 33.71 52.76
N ARG A 306 -6.52 34.41 51.92
CA ARG A 306 -5.34 35.15 52.36
C ARG A 306 -5.69 36.32 53.29
N SER A 307 -6.75 37.07 53.02
CA SER A 307 -7.20 38.15 53.89
C SER A 307 -7.67 37.65 55.25
N LEU A 308 -8.32 36.51 55.31
CA LEU A 308 -8.72 35.85 56.55
C LEU A 308 -7.53 35.27 57.33
N ARG A 309 -6.48 34.80 56.65
CA ARG A 309 -5.23 34.31 57.25
C ARG A 309 -4.31 35.44 57.68
N GLY A 310 -4.38 36.58 57.04
CA GLY A 310 -3.60 37.78 57.39
C GLY A 310 -3.98 38.41 58.73
N THR A 311 -5.13 38.03 59.29
CA THR A 311 -5.58 38.41 60.64
C THR A 311 -5.21 37.40 61.74
N SER A 312 -4.58 36.28 61.38
CA SER A 312 -4.15 35.24 62.31
C SER A 312 -2.71 34.84 61.99
N GLY A 313 -1.77 35.63 62.46
CA GLY A 313 -0.44 35.32 63.04
C GLY A 313 0.51 34.32 62.37
N ALA A 314 0.55 34.08 61.06
CA ALA A 314 1.52 33.12 60.49
C ALA A 314 2.52 33.72 59.47
N GLY A 315 2.28 34.96 58.97
CA GLY A 315 3.20 35.66 58.04
C GLY A 315 4.19 36.58 58.76
N GLY A 316 3.85 37.02 59.95
CA GLY A 316 4.70 37.95 60.75
C GLY A 316 5.98 37.31 61.31
N GLY A 317 5.93 36.00 61.57
CA GLY A 317 7.04 35.29 62.22
C GLY A 317 8.26 35.10 61.32
N LEU A 318 8.10 34.74 60.04
CA LEU A 318 9.24 34.59 59.15
C LEU A 318 9.94 35.93 58.85
N PHE A 319 9.18 36.98 58.59
CA PHE A 319 9.73 38.30 58.25
C PHE A 319 10.46 38.90 59.41
N SER A 320 9.95 38.75 60.64
CA SER A 320 10.64 39.26 61.84
C SER A 320 11.93 38.51 62.13
N LEU A 321 11.97 37.20 61.93
CA LEU A 321 13.19 36.39 62.08
C LEU A 321 14.21 36.71 60.97
N LEU A 322 13.77 36.92 59.73
CA LEU A 322 14.63 37.34 58.62
C LEU A 322 15.22 38.73 58.90
N GLN A 323 14.42 39.70 59.35
CA GLN A 323 14.88 41.02 59.67
C GLN A 323 15.91 41.00 60.80
N ALA A 324 15.65 40.29 61.90
CA ALA A 324 16.58 40.11 62.98
C ALA A 324 17.90 39.46 62.56
N THR A 325 17.80 38.43 61.70
CA THR A 325 18.99 37.74 61.20
C THR A 325 19.82 38.65 60.27
N ALA A 326 19.19 39.41 59.37
CA ALA A 326 19.88 40.34 58.46
C ALA A 326 20.57 41.45 59.20
N GLU A 327 19.95 41.96 60.26
CA GLU A 327 20.50 43.03 61.06
C GLU A 327 21.75 42.57 61.90
N VAL A 328 21.68 41.39 62.48
CA VAL A 328 22.80 40.84 63.26
C VAL A 328 23.94 40.39 62.31
N THR A 329 23.67 39.74 61.20
CA THR A 329 24.73 39.30 60.28
C THR A 329 25.37 40.53 59.57
N GLY A 330 24.61 41.58 59.28
CA GLY A 330 25.15 42.84 58.71
C GLY A 330 26.07 43.57 59.67
N GLN A 331 25.86 43.48 60.96
CA GLN A 331 26.73 44.09 62.01
C GLN A 331 27.97 43.23 62.34
N ALA A 332 27.92 41.93 62.11
CA ALA A 332 29.03 41.03 62.42
C ALA A 332 30.15 41.01 61.36
N GLY A 333 30.06 41.75 60.29
CA GLY A 333 31.08 42.08 59.29
C GLY A 333 31.79 40.93 58.54
N ASP A 334 32.19 39.90 59.29
CA ASP A 334 33.00 38.77 58.77
C ASP A 334 32.22 37.44 58.72
N VAL A 335 30.91 37.50 58.59
CA VAL A 335 30.03 36.33 58.51
C VAL A 335 29.21 36.33 57.21
N SER A 336 29.32 35.29 56.44
CA SER A 336 28.54 35.06 55.21
C SER A 336 27.49 33.98 55.41
N VAL A 337 26.26 34.21 54.92
CA VAL A 337 25.17 33.26 54.93
C VAL A 337 25.27 32.36 53.70
N GLN A 338 25.50 31.06 53.91
CA GLN A 338 25.59 30.06 52.81
C GLN A 338 24.23 29.48 52.44
N SER A 339 23.41 29.19 53.43
CA SER A 339 22.05 28.69 53.20
C SER A 339 21.12 29.08 54.34
N MET A 340 19.82 29.17 54.00
CA MET A 340 18.77 29.58 54.91
C MET A 340 17.53 28.74 54.64
N GLN A 341 16.95 28.11 55.65
CA GLN A 341 15.75 27.29 55.51
C GLN A 341 14.78 27.61 56.68
N TYR A 342 13.55 27.95 56.37
CA TYR A 342 12.52 28.15 57.36
C TYR A 342 11.65 26.92 57.49
N ARG A 343 11.59 26.35 58.68
CA ARG A 343 10.79 25.15 58.94
C ARG A 343 10.31 25.17 60.41
N ASP A 344 9.05 24.74 60.59
CA ASP A 344 8.44 24.58 61.93
C ASP A 344 8.55 25.82 62.86
N GLY A 345 8.48 27.04 62.27
CA GLY A 345 8.57 28.26 63.05
C GLY A 345 9.98 28.69 63.40
N ALA A 346 11.02 28.01 62.98
CA ALA A 346 12.43 28.29 63.16
C ALA A 346 13.15 28.57 61.86
N LEU A 347 14.13 29.46 61.85
CA LEU A 347 14.98 29.76 60.74
C LEU A 347 16.33 29.08 60.90
N TYR A 348 16.60 28.04 60.14
CA TYR A 348 17.87 27.32 60.14
C TYR A 348 18.86 28.01 59.22
N LEU A 349 20.05 28.30 59.74
CA LEU A 349 21.10 29.06 59.08
C LEU A 349 22.38 28.23 58.99
N SER A 350 23.00 28.21 57.82
CA SER A 350 24.38 27.79 57.65
C SER A 350 25.21 29.03 57.34
N LEU A 351 26.10 29.39 58.27
CA LEU A 351 26.91 30.59 58.20
C LEU A 351 28.39 30.19 58.14
N ARG A 352 29.17 31.04 57.49
CA ARG A 352 30.63 30.92 57.48
C ARG A 352 31.23 32.17 58.00
N GLY A 353 32.08 32.03 59.04
CA GLY A 353 32.85 33.09 59.67
C GLY A 353 34.35 32.87 59.53
N ASP A 354 35.15 33.92 59.49
CA ASP A 354 36.58 33.83 59.25
C ASP A 354 37.35 33.31 60.49
N ASN A 355 36.78 33.45 61.69
CA ASN A 355 37.39 32.99 62.91
C ASN A 355 36.35 32.70 64.00
N VAL A 356 36.80 32.15 65.14
CA VAL A 356 35.95 31.79 66.28
C VAL A 356 35.33 33.07 66.95
N GLN A 357 35.94 34.22 66.78
CA GLN A 357 35.41 35.50 67.34
C GLN A 357 34.13 35.91 66.61
N SER A 358 33.97 35.52 65.32
CA SER A 358 32.75 35.75 64.57
C SER A 358 31.54 35.04 65.17
N LEU A 359 31.70 33.84 65.72
CA LEU A 359 30.66 33.12 66.46
C LEU A 359 30.24 33.87 67.76
N GLU A 360 31.19 34.39 68.51
CA GLU A 360 30.89 35.14 69.70
C GLU A 360 30.22 36.47 69.39
N ALA A 361 30.60 37.13 68.28
CA ALA A 361 29.93 38.35 67.77
C ALA A 361 28.47 38.10 67.41
N LEU A 362 28.20 36.94 66.73
CA LEU A 362 26.83 36.54 66.40
C LEU A 362 26.00 36.27 67.67
N ARG A 363 26.54 35.54 68.65
CA ARG A 363 25.85 35.29 69.94
C ARG A 363 25.51 36.56 70.63
N ALA A 364 26.48 37.48 70.73
CA ALA A 364 26.30 38.78 71.37
C ALA A 364 25.32 39.70 70.61
N GLY A 365 25.24 39.58 69.25
CA GLY A 365 24.29 40.29 68.42
C GLY A 365 22.86 39.81 68.70
N PHE A 366 22.60 38.53 68.60
CA PHE A 366 21.27 37.96 68.86
C PHE A 366 20.83 38.14 70.33
N ALA A 367 21.76 38.12 71.34
CA ALA A 367 21.42 38.40 72.72
C ALA A 367 20.90 39.81 72.95
N ARG A 368 21.19 40.74 72.09
CA ARG A 368 20.72 42.16 72.11
C ARG A 368 19.45 42.39 71.37
N GLN A 369 18.99 41.39 70.50
CA GLN A 369 17.85 41.54 69.65
C GLN A 369 16.59 41.04 70.40
N PRO A 370 15.65 41.89 70.76
CA PRO A 370 14.41 41.49 71.38
C PRO A 370 13.54 40.67 70.46
N GLY A 371 13.14 39.47 70.81
CA GLY A 371 12.22 38.64 70.05
C GLY A 371 12.84 37.56 69.13
N ALA A 372 14.17 37.44 69.06
CA ALA A 372 14.87 36.39 68.38
C ALA A 372 15.90 35.68 69.24
N ALA A 373 15.90 34.37 69.33
CA ALA A 373 16.84 33.54 70.10
C ALA A 373 17.66 32.68 69.11
N LEU A 374 18.99 32.81 69.18
CA LEU A 374 19.94 32.00 68.43
C LEU A 374 20.36 30.75 69.23
N THR A 375 20.20 29.58 68.64
CA THR A 375 20.72 28.30 69.14
C THR A 375 21.77 27.79 68.17
N VAL A 376 23.00 27.63 68.59
CA VAL A 376 24.07 27.08 67.73
C VAL A 376 24.05 25.57 67.88
N GLU A 377 23.89 24.88 66.73
CA GLU A 377 23.84 23.43 66.69
C GLU A 377 25.24 22.81 66.50
N SER A 378 26.06 23.38 65.65
CA SER A 378 27.45 23.00 65.48
C SER A 378 28.32 24.16 65.01
N ALA A 379 29.60 24.13 65.36
CA ALA A 379 30.61 25.03 64.84
C ALA A 379 31.89 24.23 64.57
N ASP A 380 32.16 24.00 63.34
CA ASP A 380 33.25 23.17 62.87
C ASP A 380 34.36 24.02 62.25
N ALA A 381 35.61 23.78 62.60
CA ALA A 381 36.74 24.44 61.96
C ALA A 381 36.97 23.89 60.54
N ALA A 382 36.97 24.76 59.57
CA ALA A 382 37.25 24.45 58.14
C ALA A 382 38.59 25.10 57.76
N ALA A 383 39.17 24.63 56.62
CA ALA A 383 40.48 25.11 56.18
C ALA A 383 40.54 26.63 55.95
N ASP A 384 39.39 27.29 55.71
CA ASP A 384 39.27 28.70 55.47
C ASP A 384 38.24 29.41 56.39
N GLY A 385 38.21 29.10 57.65
CA GLY A 385 37.29 29.72 58.59
C GLY A 385 36.49 28.71 59.42
N VAL A 386 35.39 29.17 60.02
CA VAL A 386 34.52 28.35 60.89
C VAL A 386 33.14 28.25 60.24
N GLN A 387 32.68 27.03 60.03
CA GLN A 387 31.32 26.77 59.56
C GLN A 387 30.37 26.63 60.75
N ILE A 388 29.35 27.48 60.80
CA ILE A 388 28.42 27.58 61.93
C ILE A 388 27.03 27.13 61.40
N ARG A 389 26.42 26.17 62.04
CA ARG A 389 25.02 25.83 61.93
C ARG A 389 24.25 26.30 63.14
N ALA A 390 23.25 27.10 62.86
CA ALA A 390 22.46 27.65 63.95
C ALA A 390 20.97 27.72 63.54
N SER A 391 20.10 27.68 64.50
CA SER A 391 18.68 27.94 64.34
C SER A 391 18.26 29.22 65.07
N VAL A 392 17.44 30.04 64.46
CA VAL A 392 16.87 31.25 65.03
C VAL A 392 15.39 31.03 65.27
N THR A 393 14.95 31.12 66.49
CA THR A 393 13.54 30.99 66.85
C THR A 393 13.02 32.29 67.47
N HIS A 394 11.73 32.43 67.60
CA HIS A 394 11.16 33.52 68.37
C HIS A 394 11.55 33.34 69.81
N GLY A 395 12.25 34.31 70.34
CA GLY A 395 12.53 34.39 71.77
C GLY A 395 11.23 34.56 72.56
N ALA A 396 11.02 33.77 73.59
CA ALA A 396 9.95 34.02 74.57
C ALA A 396 10.16 35.37 75.21
N GLY A 397 9.61 36.40 74.58
CA GLY A 397 9.55 37.72 75.18
C GLY A 397 8.61 37.71 76.37
N ALA A 398 9.07 38.20 77.42
CA ALA A 398 8.34 38.43 78.68
C ALA A 398 7.08 39.25 78.48
#